data_9f3138e30bc1e9c8917574661d2e31f3
#
_entry.id   9f3138e30bc1e9c8917574661d2e31f3
#
_cell.length_a   1.000
_cell.length_b   1.000
_cell.length_c   1.000
_cell.angle_alpha   90.00
_cell.angle_beta   90.00
_cell.angle_gamma   90.00
#
_symmetry.space_group_name_H-M   'P 1'
#
loop_
_entity.id
_entity.type
_entity.pdbx_description
1 polymer ?
#
loop_
_entity_poly.entity_id
_entity_poly.type
_entity_poly.pdbx_seq_one_letter_code
_entity_poly.pdbx_strand_id
1 'polypeptide(L)'
;MRVQVGKLAPNFSVPAYDRTKDGTEAQFTTVSQSDLKGKWVCLYFYPLDFTLVCPTEIVQFNQAVGDFQDRNCVVLAASTDSVFTHKGWCDSHKDLAGLKHLMLADTTHELSRAYGVLKEDAGISYRGVFLIDPQGTIRWLAVHDLGVGRNVDEILRVLDALQTDKMCPCNWKPGQATID
;
A
#
# COMPACT_ATOMS: atom_id res chain seq x y z
N MET A 1 7.72 -5.24 -18.01
CA MET A 1 7.68 -6.47 -17.17
C MET A 1 6.22 -6.69 -16.76
N ARG A 2 5.68 -7.90 -16.79
CA ARG A 2 4.30 -8.15 -16.35
C ARG A 2 4.30 -8.38 -14.84
N VAL A 3 3.55 -7.57 -14.09
CA VAL A 3 3.32 -7.76 -12.64
C VAL A 3 2.49 -9.02 -12.42
N GLN A 4 2.98 -9.94 -11.61
CA GLN A 4 2.37 -11.25 -11.41
C GLN A 4 2.84 -11.87 -10.07
N VAL A 5 1.97 -12.64 -9.44
CA VAL A 5 2.33 -13.46 -8.26
C VAL A 5 3.50 -14.40 -8.61
N GLY A 6 4.46 -14.51 -7.70
CA GLY A 6 5.68 -15.31 -7.86
C GLY A 6 6.80 -14.59 -8.64
N LYS A 7 6.63 -13.33 -9.04
CA LYS A 7 7.67 -12.52 -9.69
C LYS A 7 8.16 -11.43 -8.75
N LEU A 8 9.41 -10.99 -8.94
CA LEU A 8 9.94 -9.83 -8.23
C LEU A 8 9.08 -8.60 -8.51
N ALA A 9 8.82 -7.83 -7.47
CA ALA A 9 8.16 -6.54 -7.56
C ALA A 9 9.02 -5.56 -8.36
N PRO A 10 8.42 -4.66 -9.16
CA PRO A 10 9.15 -3.62 -9.84
C PRO A 10 9.94 -2.76 -8.86
N ASN A 11 11.21 -2.46 -9.20
CA ASN A 11 12.02 -1.52 -8.43
C ASN A 11 11.46 -0.11 -8.56
N PHE A 12 11.55 0.65 -7.49
CA PHE A 12 11.18 2.05 -7.49
C PHE A 12 12.06 2.88 -6.53
N SER A 13 12.08 4.18 -6.75
CA SER A 13 12.58 5.19 -5.82
C SER A 13 11.74 6.43 -6.06
N VAL A 14 10.86 6.77 -5.12
CA VAL A 14 9.88 7.84 -5.28
C VAL A 14 9.83 8.75 -4.06
N PRO A 15 9.53 10.06 -4.24
CA PRO A 15 9.26 10.96 -3.13
C PRO A 15 8.09 10.45 -2.28
N ALA A 16 8.14 10.71 -0.98
CA ALA A 16 7.11 10.32 -0.05
C ALA A 16 6.87 11.39 1.02
N TYR A 17 5.63 11.44 1.50
CA TYR A 17 5.24 12.25 2.64
C TYR A 17 5.12 11.37 3.89
N ASP A 18 5.80 11.76 4.96
CA ASP A 18 5.78 11.12 6.27
C ASP A 18 5.23 12.08 7.33
N ARG A 19 3.95 11.94 7.66
CA ARG A 19 3.31 12.78 8.68
C ARG A 19 3.83 12.53 10.09
N THR A 20 4.49 11.42 10.36
CA THR A 20 4.98 11.08 11.69
C THR A 20 6.20 11.89 12.10
N LYS A 21 6.83 12.59 11.18
CA LYS A 21 8.02 13.40 11.41
C LYS A 21 7.67 14.83 11.81
N ASP A 22 8.46 15.39 12.70
CA ASP A 22 8.33 16.78 13.10
C ASP A 22 9.12 17.71 12.15
N GLY A 23 8.49 18.81 11.79
CA GLY A 23 9.06 19.81 10.87
C GLY A 23 8.85 19.48 9.39
N THR A 24 8.53 20.51 8.62
CA THR A 24 8.09 20.35 7.22
C THR A 24 9.14 19.64 6.35
N GLU A 25 10.42 19.97 6.51
CA GLU A 25 11.49 19.34 5.72
C GLU A 25 11.66 17.84 6.04
N ALA A 26 11.56 17.47 7.33
CA ALA A 26 11.68 16.08 7.77
C ALA A 26 10.50 15.21 7.31
N GLN A 27 9.35 15.83 6.97
CA GLN A 27 8.17 15.14 6.45
C GLN A 27 8.30 14.74 4.97
N PHE A 28 9.27 15.28 4.24
CA PHE A 28 9.52 14.93 2.84
C PHE A 28 10.75 14.02 2.76
N THR A 29 10.54 12.82 2.25
CA THR A 29 11.57 11.79 2.14
C THR A 29 11.52 11.11 0.77
N THR A 30 12.40 10.16 0.55
CA THR A 30 12.36 9.27 -0.60
C THR A 30 12.30 7.84 -0.10
N VAL A 31 11.47 7.02 -0.71
CA VAL A 31 11.36 5.58 -0.41
C VAL A 31 11.79 4.79 -1.63
N SER A 32 12.70 3.87 -1.42
CA SER A 32 13.20 2.95 -2.44
C SER A 32 12.84 1.51 -2.10
N GLN A 33 12.71 0.67 -3.11
CA GLN A 33 12.49 -0.78 -2.91
C GLN A 33 13.58 -1.41 -2.03
N SER A 34 14.83 -0.91 -2.08
CA SER A 34 15.94 -1.38 -1.26
C SER A 34 15.75 -1.16 0.25
N ASP A 35 15.01 -0.11 0.64
CA ASP A 35 14.76 0.24 2.04
C ASP A 35 13.78 -0.74 2.71
N LEU A 36 13.10 -1.53 1.92
CA LEU A 36 12.05 -2.45 2.32
C LEU A 36 12.52 -3.91 2.45
N LYS A 37 13.79 -4.18 2.15
CA LYS A 37 14.36 -5.54 2.25
C LYS A 37 14.22 -6.12 3.65
N GLY A 38 13.86 -7.39 3.72
CA GLY A 38 13.68 -8.10 4.99
C GLY A 38 12.33 -7.87 5.68
N LYS A 39 11.45 -7.07 5.08
CA LYS A 39 10.10 -6.79 5.57
C LYS A 39 9.06 -7.23 4.56
N TRP A 40 7.90 -7.63 5.03
CA TRP A 40 6.70 -7.66 4.20
C TRP A 40 6.29 -6.24 3.86
N VAL A 41 5.68 -6.07 2.69
CA VAL A 41 5.20 -4.76 2.24
C VAL A 41 3.76 -4.90 1.76
N CYS A 42 2.88 -4.09 2.31
CA CYS A 42 1.55 -3.84 1.79
C CYS A 42 1.59 -2.50 1.03
N LEU A 43 1.81 -2.55 -0.27
CA LEU A 43 1.78 -1.39 -1.15
C LEU A 43 0.38 -1.28 -1.76
N TYR A 44 -0.32 -0.17 -1.49
CA TYR A 44 -1.62 0.07 -2.09
C TYR A 44 -1.67 1.39 -2.85
N PHE A 45 -2.32 1.35 -4.00
CA PHE A 45 -2.55 2.50 -4.86
C PHE A 45 -3.97 3.01 -4.70
N TYR A 46 -4.16 4.32 -4.75
CA TYR A 46 -5.47 4.96 -4.75
C TYR A 46 -5.50 6.08 -5.81
N PRO A 47 -6.68 6.47 -6.32
CA PRO A 47 -6.78 7.38 -7.45
C PRO A 47 -6.19 8.77 -7.19
N LEU A 48 -6.76 9.52 -6.25
CA LEU A 48 -6.39 10.92 -5.99
C LEU A 48 -6.69 11.33 -4.55
N ASP A 49 -5.89 12.29 -4.06
CA ASP A 49 -6.18 13.05 -2.86
C ASP A 49 -7.47 13.88 -3.00
N PHE A 50 -8.04 14.34 -1.89
CA PHE A 50 -9.24 15.19 -1.85
C PHE A 50 -10.49 14.61 -2.51
N THR A 51 -10.62 13.28 -2.60
CA THR A 51 -11.77 12.57 -3.17
C THR A 51 -12.63 11.89 -2.09
N LEU A 52 -13.62 11.07 -2.49
CA LEU A 52 -14.67 10.56 -1.59
C LEU A 52 -14.36 9.19 -0.99
N VAL A 53 -13.97 8.22 -1.81
CA VAL A 53 -13.67 6.85 -1.35
C VAL A 53 -12.25 6.75 -0.76
N CYS A 54 -11.29 7.47 -1.32
CA CYS A 54 -9.88 7.36 -0.94
C CYS A 54 -9.62 7.64 0.55
N PRO A 55 -10.20 8.67 1.19
CA PRO A 55 -9.96 8.90 2.61
C PRO A 55 -10.49 7.75 3.48
N THR A 56 -11.60 7.10 3.08
CA THR A 56 -12.14 5.96 3.84
C THR A 56 -11.19 4.78 3.85
N GLU A 57 -10.49 4.50 2.74
CA GLU A 57 -9.48 3.44 2.66
C GLU A 57 -8.25 3.79 3.48
N ILE A 58 -7.70 5.02 3.33
CA ILE A 58 -6.51 5.46 4.06
C ILE A 58 -6.73 5.39 5.56
N VAL A 59 -7.91 5.79 6.04
CA VAL A 59 -8.29 5.69 7.46
C VAL A 59 -8.31 4.23 7.92
N GLN A 60 -8.88 3.31 7.15
CA GLN A 60 -8.92 1.88 7.50
C GLN A 60 -7.52 1.26 7.52
N PHE A 61 -6.68 1.53 6.52
CA PHE A 61 -5.28 1.11 6.55
C PHE A 61 -4.53 1.71 7.73
N ASN A 62 -4.77 2.98 8.05
CA ASN A 62 -4.12 3.66 9.18
C ASN A 62 -4.51 3.06 10.53
N GLN A 63 -5.77 2.67 10.72
CA GLN A 63 -6.24 1.98 11.91
C GLN A 63 -5.57 0.61 12.06
N ALA A 64 -5.31 -0.07 10.96
CA ALA A 64 -4.70 -1.40 10.93
C ALA A 64 -3.15 -1.37 10.90
N VAL A 65 -2.50 -0.20 10.93
CA VAL A 65 -1.01 -0.12 10.86
C VAL A 65 -0.34 -0.98 11.93
N GLY A 66 -0.86 -0.99 13.16
CA GLY A 66 -0.35 -1.84 14.24
C GLY A 66 -0.42 -3.32 13.90
N ASP A 67 -1.55 -3.78 13.36
CA ASP A 67 -1.75 -5.17 12.95
C ASP A 67 -0.77 -5.60 11.84
N PHE A 68 -0.47 -4.69 10.90
CA PHE A 68 0.56 -4.92 9.87
C PHE A 68 1.96 -4.97 10.49
N GLN A 69 2.27 -4.04 11.42
CA GLN A 69 3.57 -3.99 12.09
C GLN A 69 3.86 -5.26 12.91
N ASP A 70 2.85 -5.79 13.61
CA ASP A 70 2.94 -7.06 14.35
C ASP A 70 3.30 -8.26 13.46
N ARG A 71 3.03 -8.12 12.15
CA ARG A 71 3.35 -9.10 11.08
C ARG A 71 4.63 -8.75 10.31
N ASN A 72 5.47 -7.87 10.85
CA ASN A 72 6.66 -7.34 10.16
C ASN A 72 6.34 -6.79 8.76
N CYS A 73 5.19 -6.13 8.61
CA CYS A 73 4.71 -5.62 7.34
C CYS A 73 4.63 -4.08 7.36
N VAL A 74 5.26 -3.45 6.37
CA VAL A 74 5.20 -2.00 6.15
C VAL A 74 4.02 -1.68 5.25
N VAL A 75 3.22 -0.69 5.63
CA VAL A 75 2.11 -0.17 4.81
C VAL A 75 2.57 1.07 4.06
N LEU A 76 2.36 1.10 2.76
CA LEU A 76 2.67 2.23 1.88
C LEU A 76 1.45 2.55 1.02
N ALA A 77 1.01 3.80 1.06
CA ALA A 77 0.02 4.35 0.12
C ALA A 77 0.73 4.96 -1.08
N ALA A 78 0.11 4.94 -2.26
CA ALA A 78 0.64 5.60 -3.45
C ALA A 78 -0.49 6.21 -4.28
N SER A 79 -0.30 7.44 -4.75
CA SER A 79 -1.12 8.07 -5.78
C SER A 79 -0.25 8.88 -6.75
N THR A 80 -0.85 9.41 -7.79
CA THR A 80 -0.17 10.28 -8.76
C THR A 80 -0.07 11.73 -8.28
N ASP A 81 -0.54 12.05 -7.07
CA ASP A 81 -0.38 13.35 -6.44
C ASP A 81 1.05 13.62 -5.97
N SER A 82 1.36 14.88 -5.68
CA SER A 82 2.66 15.30 -5.15
C SER A 82 2.74 15.16 -3.63
N VAL A 83 3.95 15.15 -3.06
CA VAL A 83 4.17 15.20 -1.60
C VAL A 83 3.52 16.43 -0.96
N PHE A 84 3.44 17.55 -1.68
CA PHE A 84 2.80 18.76 -1.21
C PHE A 84 1.28 18.63 -1.15
N THR A 85 0.68 17.92 -2.11
CA THR A 85 -0.75 17.60 -2.12
C THR A 85 -1.08 16.67 -0.96
N HIS A 86 -0.30 15.60 -0.74
CA HIS A 86 -0.44 14.70 0.41
C HIS A 86 -0.40 15.45 1.73
N LYS A 87 0.60 16.35 1.89
CA LYS A 87 0.72 17.18 3.09
C LYS A 87 -0.51 18.06 3.27
N GLY A 88 -0.91 18.81 2.24
CA GLY A 88 -2.07 19.70 2.30
C GLY A 88 -3.35 18.96 2.65
N TRP A 89 -3.54 17.77 2.10
CA TRP A 89 -4.69 16.93 2.41
C TRP A 89 -4.69 16.42 3.86
N CYS A 90 -3.56 15.90 4.33
CA CYS A 90 -3.43 15.46 5.72
C CYS A 90 -3.58 16.60 6.73
N ASP A 91 -3.19 17.82 6.38
CA ASP A 91 -3.33 18.99 7.25
C ASP A 91 -4.78 19.51 7.30
N SER A 92 -5.55 19.36 6.22
CA SER A 92 -6.92 19.86 6.09
C SER A 92 -8.00 18.83 6.44
N HIS A 93 -7.70 17.53 6.39
CA HIS A 93 -8.68 16.47 6.62
C HIS A 93 -8.51 15.86 8.01
N LYS A 94 -9.50 16.09 8.89
CA LYS A 94 -9.46 15.70 10.32
C LYS A 94 -9.09 14.22 10.56
N ASP A 95 -9.61 13.32 9.71
CA ASP A 95 -9.42 11.88 9.89
C ASP A 95 -8.04 11.39 9.41
N LEU A 96 -7.29 12.25 8.68
CA LEU A 96 -5.92 11.99 8.24
C LEU A 96 -4.88 12.68 9.14
N ALA A 97 -5.30 13.46 10.13
CA ALA A 97 -4.40 14.17 11.04
C ALA A 97 -3.47 13.23 11.82
N GLY A 98 -3.90 11.98 12.07
CA GLY A 98 -3.14 10.95 12.76
C GLY A 98 -2.54 9.86 11.86
N LEU A 99 -2.21 10.19 10.60
CA LEU A 99 -1.65 9.23 9.66
C LEU A 99 -0.29 8.69 10.11
N LYS A 100 -0.14 7.36 10.11
CA LYS A 100 1.05 6.64 10.62
C LYS A 100 1.85 5.90 9.54
N HIS A 101 1.40 5.89 8.30
CA HIS A 101 2.10 5.29 7.18
C HIS A 101 2.45 6.32 6.11
N LEU A 102 3.41 5.99 5.26
CA LEU A 102 3.91 6.86 4.21
C LEU A 102 2.95 6.96 3.04
N MET A 103 2.92 8.14 2.41
CA MET A 103 2.22 8.38 1.14
C MET A 103 3.25 8.65 0.04
N LEU A 104 3.35 7.74 -0.92
CA LEU A 104 4.26 7.82 -2.06
C LEU A 104 3.65 8.72 -3.15
N ALA A 105 4.46 9.62 -3.68
CA ALA A 105 4.07 10.60 -4.69
C ALA A 105 4.57 10.18 -6.08
N ASP A 106 3.74 9.48 -6.84
CA ASP A 106 4.07 8.98 -8.19
C ASP A 106 3.71 9.99 -9.28
N THR A 107 4.21 11.22 -9.18
CA THR A 107 3.92 12.31 -10.13
C THR A 107 4.42 12.03 -11.56
N THR A 108 5.35 11.10 -11.72
CA THR A 108 5.84 10.65 -13.03
C THR A 108 4.99 9.54 -13.64
N HIS A 109 4.07 8.96 -12.86
CA HIS A 109 3.25 7.79 -13.23
C HIS A 109 4.06 6.51 -13.48
N GLU A 110 5.36 6.52 -13.21
CA GLU A 110 6.24 5.38 -13.45
C GLU A 110 5.94 4.21 -12.52
N LEU A 111 5.69 4.50 -11.24
CA LEU A 111 5.35 3.48 -10.26
C LEU A 111 4.02 2.79 -10.60
N SER A 112 2.97 3.57 -10.81
CA SER A 112 1.63 3.06 -11.15
C SER A 112 1.64 2.28 -12.46
N ARG A 113 2.40 2.74 -13.45
CA ARG A 113 2.58 2.03 -14.73
C ARG A 113 3.34 0.74 -14.54
N ALA A 114 4.44 0.74 -13.78
CA ALA A 114 5.24 -0.45 -13.50
C ALA A 114 4.44 -1.54 -12.78
N TYR A 115 3.54 -1.15 -11.87
CA TYR A 115 2.64 -2.06 -11.16
C TYR A 115 1.35 -2.40 -11.93
N GLY A 116 1.18 -1.86 -13.14
CA GLY A 116 0.05 -2.18 -14.03
C GLY A 116 -1.30 -1.67 -13.53
N VAL A 117 -1.30 -0.62 -12.72
CA VAL A 117 -2.52 -0.03 -12.14
C VAL A 117 -2.82 1.38 -12.66
N LEU A 118 -1.97 1.93 -13.52
CA LEU A 118 -2.23 3.25 -14.11
C LEU A 118 -3.39 3.18 -15.11
N LYS A 119 -4.37 4.06 -14.92
CA LYS A 119 -5.41 4.37 -15.90
C LYS A 119 -4.86 5.49 -16.80
N GLU A 120 -4.25 5.09 -17.92
CA GLU A 120 -3.46 5.97 -18.81
C GLU A 120 -4.24 7.19 -19.33
N ASP A 121 -5.52 7.00 -19.63
CA ASP A 121 -6.41 8.06 -20.17
C ASP A 121 -6.80 9.11 -19.13
N ALA A 122 -6.61 8.83 -17.83
CA ALA A 122 -6.96 9.72 -16.73
C ALA A 122 -5.74 10.17 -15.91
N GLY A 123 -4.59 9.52 -16.05
CA GLY A 123 -3.38 9.81 -15.27
C GLY A 123 -3.52 9.51 -13.78
N ILE A 124 -4.40 8.57 -13.40
CA ILE A 124 -4.64 8.16 -12.02
C ILE A 124 -4.50 6.66 -11.85
N SER A 125 -4.36 6.20 -10.61
CA SER A 125 -4.27 4.77 -10.35
C SER A 125 -5.64 4.14 -10.10
N TYR A 126 -5.84 2.91 -10.59
CA TYR A 126 -6.84 2.01 -10.02
C TYR A 126 -6.48 1.66 -8.56
N ARG A 127 -7.43 1.09 -7.82
CA ARG A 127 -7.22 0.68 -6.43
C ARG A 127 -6.48 -0.66 -6.36
N GLY A 128 -5.20 -0.65 -6.73
CA GLY A 128 -4.32 -1.81 -6.61
C GLY A 128 -3.82 -2.00 -5.18
N VAL A 129 -3.63 -3.25 -4.76
CA VAL A 129 -2.93 -3.60 -3.54
C VAL A 129 -2.06 -4.82 -3.80
N PHE A 130 -0.85 -4.80 -3.23
CA PHE A 130 0.18 -5.81 -3.43
C PHE A 130 0.77 -6.21 -2.08
N LEU A 131 0.81 -7.51 -1.79
CA LEU A 131 1.60 -8.07 -0.70
C LEU A 131 2.91 -8.61 -1.27
N ILE A 132 4.01 -8.06 -0.80
CA ILE A 132 5.36 -8.36 -1.26
C ILE A 132 6.14 -8.95 -0.07
N ASP A 133 6.80 -10.09 -0.29
CA ASP A 133 7.54 -10.76 0.77
C ASP A 133 8.91 -10.09 1.06
N PRO A 134 9.62 -10.49 2.13
CA PRO A 134 10.93 -9.95 2.49
C PRO A 134 12.01 -10.10 1.43
N GLN A 135 11.84 -10.99 0.46
CA GLN A 135 12.71 -11.19 -0.69
C GLN A 135 12.36 -10.31 -1.88
N GLY A 136 11.26 -9.55 -1.78
CA GLY A 136 10.78 -8.66 -2.82
C GLY A 136 9.88 -9.33 -3.87
N THR A 137 9.37 -10.54 -3.58
CA THR A 137 8.47 -11.27 -4.48
C THR A 137 7.03 -10.91 -4.20
N ILE A 138 6.23 -10.63 -5.24
CA ILE A 138 4.78 -10.44 -5.12
C ILE A 138 4.15 -11.77 -4.78
N ARG A 139 3.47 -11.84 -3.62
CA ARG A 139 2.81 -13.05 -3.14
C ARG A 139 1.29 -13.01 -3.31
N TRP A 140 0.73 -11.85 -3.39
CA TRP A 140 -0.69 -11.62 -3.63
C TRP A 140 -0.91 -10.23 -4.20
N LEU A 141 -1.96 -10.07 -5.01
CA LEU A 141 -2.40 -8.78 -5.51
C LEU A 141 -3.92 -8.79 -5.76
N ALA A 142 -4.53 -7.63 -5.63
CA ALA A 142 -5.90 -7.36 -6.09
C ALA A 142 -5.98 -5.96 -6.69
N VAL A 143 -6.83 -5.77 -7.67
CA VAL A 143 -7.11 -4.46 -8.28
C VAL A 143 -8.62 -4.28 -8.36
N HIS A 144 -9.12 -3.23 -7.70
CA HIS A 144 -10.51 -2.83 -7.75
C HIS A 144 -10.70 -1.65 -8.69
N ASP A 145 -11.88 -1.54 -9.26
CA ASP A 145 -12.30 -0.36 -10.02
C ASP A 145 -12.43 0.86 -9.08
N LEU A 146 -12.43 2.05 -9.66
CA LEU A 146 -12.34 3.34 -8.96
C LEU A 146 -13.44 3.55 -7.91
N GLY A 147 -14.64 3.02 -8.13
CA GLY A 147 -15.79 3.17 -7.24
C GLY A 147 -15.85 2.20 -6.06
N VAL A 148 -14.92 1.22 -5.97
CA VAL A 148 -15.03 0.12 -5.00
C VAL A 148 -13.84 0.10 -4.05
N GLY A 149 -14.06 0.48 -2.79
CA GLY A 149 -13.06 0.39 -1.72
C GLY A 149 -12.65 -1.06 -1.40
N ARG A 150 -11.45 -1.22 -0.84
CA ARG A 150 -10.89 -2.53 -0.49
C ARG A 150 -11.29 -2.95 0.92
N ASN A 151 -11.18 -4.24 1.18
CA ASN A 151 -11.36 -4.84 2.51
C ASN A 151 -9.99 -5.08 3.16
N VAL A 152 -9.65 -4.28 4.19
CA VAL A 152 -8.35 -4.38 4.88
C VAL A 152 -8.24 -5.67 5.69
N ASP A 153 -9.34 -6.18 6.26
CA ASP A 153 -9.35 -7.43 7.01
C ASP A 153 -8.99 -8.62 6.11
N GLU A 154 -9.45 -8.62 4.84
CA GLU A 154 -9.07 -9.64 3.87
C GLU A 154 -7.58 -9.55 3.51
N ILE A 155 -7.01 -8.36 3.40
CA ILE A 155 -5.57 -8.19 3.15
C ILE A 155 -4.76 -8.75 4.32
N LEU A 156 -5.15 -8.47 5.55
CA LEU A 156 -4.53 -9.03 6.76
C LEU A 156 -4.69 -10.56 6.82
N ARG A 157 -5.87 -11.08 6.51
CA ARG A 157 -6.13 -12.52 6.46
C ARG A 157 -5.21 -13.24 5.46
N VAL A 158 -5.03 -12.64 4.27
CA VAL A 158 -4.14 -13.20 3.24
C VAL A 158 -2.68 -13.10 3.68
N LEU A 159 -2.27 -12.00 4.31
CA LEU A 159 -0.91 -11.86 4.87
C LEU A 159 -0.64 -12.94 5.92
N ASP A 160 -1.59 -13.17 6.85
CA ASP A 160 -1.48 -14.26 7.83
C ASP A 160 -1.32 -15.62 7.16
N ALA A 161 -2.14 -15.90 6.16
CA ALA A 161 -2.06 -17.18 5.43
C ALA A 161 -0.70 -17.37 4.74
N LEU A 162 -0.18 -16.30 4.11
CA LEU A 162 1.13 -16.32 3.45
C LEU A 162 2.30 -16.54 4.42
N GLN A 163 2.15 -16.10 5.67
CA GLN A 163 3.17 -16.25 6.71
C GLN A 163 3.12 -17.60 7.43
N THR A 164 2.12 -18.43 7.21
CA THR A 164 2.07 -19.78 7.81
C THR A 164 3.07 -20.75 7.17
N ASP A 165 3.53 -20.47 5.93
CA ASP A 165 4.28 -21.41 5.08
C ASP A 165 3.59 -22.78 4.86
N LYS A 166 2.25 -22.83 5.11
CA LYS A 166 1.43 -24.03 4.99
C LYS A 166 0.31 -23.84 3.96
N MET A 167 -0.32 -24.91 3.56
CA MET A 167 -1.48 -24.86 2.69
C MET A 167 -2.72 -24.46 3.49
N CYS A 168 -3.24 -23.27 3.23
CA CYS A 168 -4.47 -22.77 3.85
C CYS A 168 -5.69 -23.12 2.98
N PRO A 169 -6.71 -23.80 3.51
CA PRO A 169 -7.90 -24.13 2.74
C PRO A 169 -8.72 -22.89 2.37
N CYS A 170 -9.69 -23.08 1.48
CA CYS A 170 -10.63 -22.03 1.11
C CYS A 170 -11.31 -21.45 2.38
N ASN A 171 -11.49 -20.12 2.42
CA ASN A 171 -12.07 -19.39 3.56
C ASN A 171 -11.30 -19.53 4.89
N TRP A 172 -10.06 -20.00 4.85
CA TRP A 172 -9.22 -20.11 6.05
C TRP A 172 -9.11 -18.77 6.79
N LYS A 173 -9.14 -18.86 8.11
CA LYS A 173 -8.91 -17.70 9.01
C LYS A 173 -7.81 -18.06 10.02
N PRO A 174 -7.07 -17.07 10.53
CA PRO A 174 -6.08 -17.27 11.59
C PRO A 174 -6.65 -18.09 12.76
N GLY A 175 -5.89 -19.10 13.22
CA GLY A 175 -6.31 -20.02 14.28
C GLY A 175 -7.03 -21.28 13.78
N GLN A 176 -7.39 -21.37 12.51
CA GLN A 176 -7.96 -22.58 11.93
C GLN A 176 -6.87 -23.55 11.45
N ALA A 177 -7.23 -24.84 11.31
CA ALA A 177 -6.32 -25.86 10.81
C ALA A 177 -5.87 -25.57 9.37
N THR A 178 -4.62 -25.89 9.08
CA THR A 178 -4.02 -25.91 7.74
C THR A 178 -4.06 -27.32 7.17
N ILE A 179 -3.84 -27.45 5.86
CA ILE A 179 -3.66 -28.75 5.19
C ILE A 179 -2.17 -29.06 5.21
N ASP A 180 -1.78 -30.16 5.80
CA ASP A 180 -0.38 -30.62 5.88
C ASP A 180 -0.01 -31.44 4.65
#